data_204de863933b0b83c25c4c4d065f315b
#
_entry.id   204de863933b0b83c25c4c4d065f315b
#
_cell.length_a   1.000
_cell.length_b   1.000
_cell.length_c   1.000
_cell.angle_alpha   90.00
_cell.angle_beta   90.00
_cell.angle_gamma   90.00
#
_symmetry.space_group_name_H-M   'P 1'
#
loop_
_entity.id
_entity.type
_entity.pdbx_description
1 polymer ?
#
loop_
_entity_poly.entity_id
_entity_poly.type
_entity_poly.pdbx_seq_one_letter_code
_entity_poly.pdbx_strand_id
1 'polypeptide(L)'
;MRREVGALAGVTALLMVNGCTPEDRAGRPVVTTASPAATASTMVDAAAVATGPEADEVPRPVSCGPGESHMIEPMPTPSGPDDVVAGPVVWRGLKAMTTGDPAAFGYQDADGGHYKVGVGVRAGATATVMIGPEARGYAGLKYGQAWEFRPVEGVRFAACPDGDTWFVGGFFVKGRRCVPLDVTAENARPVRVVVSLFAGPCPG
;
A
#
# COMPACT_ATOMS: atom_id res chain seq x y z
N MET A 1 16.88 1.99 -51.13
CA MET A 1 16.97 3.38 -51.64
C MET A 1 15.73 4.15 -51.20
N ARG A 2 15.92 5.30 -50.68
CA ARG A 2 15.11 6.41 -50.19
C ARG A 2 15.07 6.52 -48.68
N ARG A 3 15.86 7.48 -48.24
CA ARG A 3 15.83 8.13 -46.92
C ARG A 3 14.73 9.20 -46.96
N GLU A 4 13.90 9.26 -45.96
CA GLU A 4 13.17 10.49 -45.67
C GLU A 4 13.52 11.01 -44.29
N VAL A 5 13.96 12.26 -44.31
CA VAL A 5 14.33 13.09 -43.17
C VAL A 5 13.11 13.94 -42.84
N GLY A 6 12.58 13.83 -41.67
CA GLY A 6 11.42 14.58 -41.18
C GLY A 6 11.72 15.39 -39.93
N ALA A 7 11.50 16.69 -40.06
CA ALA A 7 11.90 17.85 -39.32
C ALA A 7 11.49 17.92 -37.84
N LEU A 8 12.35 18.63 -37.07
CA LEU A 8 12.11 19.15 -35.72
C LEU A 8 10.99 20.20 -35.71
N ALA A 9 10.12 20.12 -34.74
CA ALA A 9 9.30 21.24 -34.28
C ALA A 9 9.53 21.46 -32.80
N GLY A 10 10.20 22.56 -32.46
CA GLY A 10 10.39 23.02 -31.10
C GLY A 10 9.12 23.61 -30.52
N VAL A 11 8.79 23.28 -29.28
CA VAL A 11 7.76 23.95 -28.49
C VAL A 11 8.43 24.68 -27.33
N THR A 12 8.37 26.01 -27.41
CA THR A 12 8.83 26.96 -26.40
C THR A 12 7.82 26.97 -25.24
N ALA A 13 8.23 26.60 -24.05
CA ALA A 13 7.41 26.71 -22.84
C ALA A 13 7.60 28.08 -22.19
N LEU A 14 6.50 28.80 -22.05
CA LEU A 14 6.38 30.10 -21.41
C LEU A 14 6.28 29.92 -19.89
N LEU A 15 7.26 30.41 -19.13
CA LEU A 15 7.28 30.47 -17.68
C LEU A 15 6.44 31.66 -17.19
N MET A 16 5.33 31.40 -16.53
CA MET A 16 4.58 32.40 -15.77
C MET A 16 5.02 32.31 -14.29
N VAL A 17 5.71 33.35 -13.85
CA VAL A 17 6.05 33.58 -12.45
C VAL A 17 4.92 34.38 -11.83
N ASN A 18 4.15 33.78 -10.92
CA ASN A 18 3.21 34.50 -10.06
C ASN A 18 3.87 34.76 -8.70
N GLY A 19 4.24 36.00 -8.45
CA GLY A 19 4.68 36.51 -7.16
C GLY A 19 3.53 36.67 -6.20
N CYS A 20 3.64 36.11 -5.00
CA CYS A 20 2.81 36.46 -3.85
C CYS A 20 3.57 37.45 -2.98
N THR A 21 3.01 38.65 -2.85
CA THR A 21 3.38 39.67 -1.87
C THR A 21 2.85 39.32 -0.47
N PRO A 22 3.64 39.50 0.62
CA PRO A 22 3.12 39.38 1.98
C PRO A 22 2.42 40.69 2.39
N GLU A 23 1.19 40.54 2.82
CA GLU A 23 0.38 41.63 3.39
C GLU A 23 0.61 41.71 4.90
N ASP A 24 1.15 42.85 5.28
CA ASP A 24 1.42 43.33 6.62
C ASP A 24 0.08 43.58 7.36
N ARG A 25 -0.15 42.93 8.48
CA ARG A 25 -1.34 43.18 9.31
C ARG A 25 -0.96 43.60 10.71
N ALA A 26 -0.87 44.90 10.85
CA ALA A 26 -0.68 45.63 12.09
C ALA A 26 -1.82 45.38 13.10
N GLY A 27 -1.45 45.28 14.36
CA GLY A 27 -2.06 45.82 15.53
C GLY A 27 -3.50 45.44 15.89
N ARG A 28 -3.67 44.63 16.95
CA ARG A 28 -4.88 44.64 17.76
C ARG A 28 -4.55 44.73 19.24
N PRO A 29 -5.27 45.61 19.99
CA PRO A 29 -4.97 45.93 21.38
C PRO A 29 -5.38 44.81 22.33
N VAL A 30 -4.57 44.69 23.38
CA VAL A 30 -4.78 43.85 24.55
C VAL A 30 -5.94 44.44 25.37
N VAL A 31 -7.01 43.67 25.53
CA VAL A 31 -8.06 43.95 26.51
C VAL A 31 -7.87 42.99 27.68
N THR A 32 -7.42 43.56 28.80
CA THR A 32 -7.37 42.90 30.10
C THR A 32 -8.76 42.92 30.69
N THR A 33 -9.37 41.76 30.91
CA THR A 33 -10.57 41.65 31.73
C THR A 33 -10.38 40.59 32.81
N ALA A 34 -10.77 41.00 34.01
CA ALA A 34 -10.61 40.35 35.29
C ALA A 34 -11.27 38.97 35.40
N SER A 35 -10.62 38.16 36.23
CA SER A 35 -11.06 36.86 36.74
C SER A 35 -12.31 36.97 37.60
N PRO A 36 -13.23 36.02 37.53
CA PRO A 36 -13.96 35.60 38.72
C PRO A 36 -13.75 34.12 39.06
N ALA A 37 -13.67 33.92 40.32
CA ALA A 37 -13.65 32.82 41.24
C ALA A 37 -14.09 31.42 40.75
N ALA A 38 -13.34 30.47 41.26
CA ALA A 38 -13.49 29.02 41.23
C ALA A 38 -14.89 28.55 41.62
N THR A 39 -15.44 27.66 40.75
CA THR A 39 -16.37 26.63 41.18
C THR A 39 -15.78 25.28 40.81
N ALA A 40 -15.49 24.50 41.83
CA ALA A 40 -15.04 23.10 41.68
C ALA A 40 -16.18 22.28 41.10
N SER A 41 -16.05 21.91 39.83
CA SER A 41 -16.87 20.86 39.23
C SER A 41 -16.04 19.59 39.20
N THR A 42 -16.56 18.59 39.87
CA THR A 42 -16.09 17.22 39.90
C THR A 42 -15.84 16.72 38.46
N MET A 43 -14.58 16.46 38.19
CA MET A 43 -14.16 15.74 36.97
C MET A 43 -14.69 14.31 37.06
N VAL A 44 -15.67 14.01 36.23
CA VAL A 44 -15.93 12.63 35.84
C VAL A 44 -14.90 12.36 34.73
N ASP A 45 -13.93 11.60 35.13
CA ASP A 45 -12.87 11.10 34.25
C ASP A 45 -13.51 10.05 33.30
N ALA A 46 -14.04 10.51 32.19
CA ALA A 46 -14.37 9.66 31.07
C ALA A 46 -13.23 9.78 30.04
N ALA A 47 -12.08 9.23 30.38
CA ALA A 47 -11.08 8.91 29.40
C ALA A 47 -11.64 7.78 28.49
N ALA A 48 -12.44 8.15 27.53
CA ALA A 48 -12.64 7.37 26.34
C ALA A 48 -11.30 7.39 25.60
N VAL A 49 -10.44 6.43 25.95
CA VAL A 49 -9.31 6.06 25.11
C VAL A 49 -9.92 5.60 23.79
N ALA A 50 -9.93 6.48 22.82
CA ALA A 50 -10.09 6.09 21.43
C ALA A 50 -8.86 5.21 21.13
N THR A 51 -9.03 3.90 21.34
CA THR A 51 -8.15 2.89 20.77
C THR A 51 -8.27 3.08 19.26
N GLY A 52 -7.30 3.77 18.68
CA GLY A 52 -7.07 3.71 17.25
C GLY A 52 -6.90 2.23 16.85
N PRO A 53 -7.19 1.86 15.60
CA PRO A 53 -7.08 0.48 15.17
C PRO A 53 -5.72 -0.06 15.58
N GLU A 54 -5.72 -1.19 16.28
CA GLU A 54 -4.52 -1.90 16.69
C GLU A 54 -3.70 -2.21 15.44
N ALA A 55 -2.63 -1.44 15.27
CA ALA A 55 -1.76 -1.53 14.09
C ALA A 55 -0.98 -2.86 14.01
N ASP A 56 -1.13 -3.73 15.00
CA ASP A 56 -0.34 -4.94 15.19
C ASP A 56 -1.14 -6.25 15.09
N GLU A 57 -2.43 -6.18 14.73
CA GLU A 57 -3.20 -7.41 14.48
C GLU A 57 -2.61 -8.18 13.29
N VAL A 58 -2.26 -9.45 13.50
CA VAL A 58 -1.74 -10.34 12.46
C VAL A 58 -2.65 -11.57 12.36
N PRO A 59 -3.27 -11.80 11.20
CA PRO A 59 -3.20 -11.03 9.95
C PRO A 59 -4.01 -9.72 10.01
N ARG A 60 -3.39 -8.62 9.54
CA ARG A 60 -4.08 -7.32 9.45
C ARG A 60 -5.31 -7.43 8.54
N PRO A 61 -6.50 -7.03 8.99
CA PRO A 61 -7.68 -7.02 8.14
C PRO A 61 -7.61 -5.88 7.11
N VAL A 62 -7.95 -6.19 5.87
CA VAL A 62 -8.13 -5.23 4.77
C VAL A 62 -9.40 -5.63 4.03
N SER A 63 -10.38 -4.76 3.99
CA SER A 63 -11.70 -5.08 3.47
C SER A 63 -12.15 -4.13 2.38
N CYS A 64 -13.14 -4.57 1.63
CA CYS A 64 -13.91 -3.70 0.75
C CYS A 64 -14.84 -2.83 1.59
N GLY A 65 -14.38 -1.65 1.96
CA GLY A 65 -15.18 -0.74 2.78
C GLY A 65 -14.70 0.71 2.72
N PRO A 66 -15.48 1.63 3.29
CA PRO A 66 -15.08 3.03 3.38
C PRO A 66 -13.75 3.16 4.10
N GLY A 67 -12.86 3.94 3.50
CA GLY A 67 -11.57 4.22 4.10
C GLY A 67 -10.44 3.27 3.67
N GLU A 68 -10.72 2.17 2.99
CA GLU A 68 -9.69 1.32 2.39
C GLU A 68 -9.40 1.74 0.94
N SER A 69 -8.11 1.76 0.59
CA SER A 69 -7.71 2.07 -0.79
C SER A 69 -7.89 0.84 -1.67
N HIS A 70 -9.04 0.77 -2.37
CA HIS A 70 -9.34 -0.32 -3.29
C HIS A 70 -10.02 0.19 -4.57
N MET A 71 -10.02 -0.66 -5.59
CA MET A 71 -10.74 -0.47 -6.84
C MET A 71 -11.52 -1.74 -7.18
N ILE A 72 -12.74 -1.58 -7.70
CA ILE A 72 -13.52 -2.71 -8.22
C ILE A 72 -13.29 -2.75 -9.73
N GLU A 73 -12.59 -3.76 -10.19
CA GLU A 73 -12.24 -3.94 -11.60
C GLU A 73 -12.10 -5.43 -11.91
N PRO A 74 -12.70 -5.95 -12.98
CA PRO A 74 -12.57 -7.36 -13.35
C PRO A 74 -11.10 -7.79 -13.51
N MET A 75 -10.74 -8.90 -12.89
CA MET A 75 -9.44 -9.51 -13.12
C MET A 75 -9.42 -10.27 -14.43
N PRO A 76 -8.34 -10.15 -15.23
CA PRO A 76 -8.22 -10.87 -16.48
C PRO A 76 -8.28 -12.39 -16.26
N THR A 77 -8.92 -13.08 -17.19
CA THR A 77 -8.96 -14.55 -17.24
C THR A 77 -8.70 -15.00 -18.66
N PRO A 78 -7.57 -15.68 -18.96
CA PRO A 78 -6.50 -16.05 -18.01
C PRO A 78 -5.71 -14.83 -17.50
N SER A 79 -5.01 -15.02 -16.38
CA SER A 79 -4.06 -14.02 -15.86
C SER A 79 -2.90 -13.80 -16.82
N GLY A 80 -2.28 -12.63 -16.74
CA GLY A 80 -1.12 -12.29 -17.56
C GLY A 80 0.11 -13.17 -17.28
N PRO A 81 1.08 -13.24 -18.21
CA PRO A 81 2.27 -14.07 -18.06
C PRO A 81 3.13 -13.65 -16.85
N ASP A 82 3.11 -12.38 -16.51
CA ASP A 82 3.87 -11.83 -15.39
C ASP A 82 3.11 -11.81 -14.06
N ASP A 83 1.86 -12.27 -14.05
CA ASP A 83 1.06 -12.35 -12.85
C ASP A 83 1.46 -13.55 -11.98
N VAL A 84 1.35 -13.38 -10.66
CA VAL A 84 1.40 -14.49 -9.70
C VAL A 84 0.00 -14.73 -9.19
N VAL A 85 -0.46 -15.97 -9.29
CA VAL A 85 -1.80 -16.40 -8.87
C VAL A 85 -1.70 -17.43 -7.77
N ALA A 86 -2.45 -17.22 -6.69
CA ALA A 86 -2.57 -18.17 -5.58
C ALA A 86 -4.02 -18.23 -5.09
N GLY A 87 -4.75 -19.25 -5.51
CA GLY A 87 -6.18 -19.36 -5.23
C GLY A 87 -6.96 -18.16 -5.80
N PRO A 88 -7.76 -17.44 -4.98
CA PRO A 88 -8.50 -16.28 -5.42
C PRO A 88 -7.65 -15.00 -5.51
N VAL A 89 -6.37 -15.06 -5.17
CA VAL A 89 -5.47 -13.91 -5.08
C VAL A 89 -4.61 -13.81 -6.33
N VAL A 90 -4.46 -12.58 -6.87
CA VAL A 90 -3.63 -12.28 -8.03
C VAL A 90 -2.77 -11.06 -7.74
N TRP A 91 -1.46 -11.18 -7.92
CA TRP A 91 -0.54 -10.04 -7.97
C TRP A 91 -0.18 -9.75 -9.42
N ARG A 92 -0.72 -8.65 -9.96
CA ARG A 92 -0.47 -8.26 -11.35
C ARG A 92 0.99 -7.86 -11.55
N GLY A 93 1.63 -8.47 -12.54
CA GLY A 93 2.99 -8.12 -12.94
C GLY A 93 4.09 -8.43 -11.90
N LEU A 94 3.80 -9.18 -10.84
CA LEU A 94 4.76 -9.43 -9.77
C LEU A 94 6.03 -10.16 -10.25
N LYS A 95 5.92 -11.01 -11.28
CA LYS A 95 7.09 -11.70 -11.84
C LYS A 95 8.09 -10.76 -12.51
N ALA A 96 7.65 -9.57 -12.95
CA ALA A 96 8.55 -8.57 -13.51
C ALA A 96 9.61 -8.08 -12.50
N MET A 97 9.33 -8.21 -11.19
CA MET A 97 10.30 -7.90 -10.15
C MET A 97 11.46 -8.90 -10.05
N THR A 98 11.38 -10.05 -10.71
CA THR A 98 12.45 -11.07 -10.66
C THR A 98 13.79 -10.51 -11.10
N THR A 99 13.79 -9.72 -12.18
CA THR A 99 15.01 -9.13 -12.79
C THR A 99 14.85 -7.63 -13.05
N GLY A 100 13.75 -7.03 -12.63
CA GLY A 100 13.44 -5.61 -12.83
C GLY A 100 14.38 -4.68 -12.05
N ASP A 101 14.30 -3.40 -12.37
CA ASP A 101 14.96 -2.34 -11.58
C ASP A 101 14.08 -2.03 -10.34
N PRO A 102 14.59 -2.19 -9.12
CA PRO A 102 13.87 -1.85 -7.90
C PRO A 102 13.28 -0.43 -7.88
N ALA A 103 13.98 0.54 -8.49
CA ALA A 103 13.54 1.94 -8.53
C ALA A 103 12.24 2.13 -9.34
N ALA A 104 11.94 1.23 -10.28
CA ALA A 104 10.69 1.27 -11.05
C ALA A 104 9.45 0.84 -10.24
N PHE A 105 9.65 0.14 -9.12
CA PHE A 105 8.57 -0.41 -8.30
C PHE A 105 8.36 0.31 -6.96
N GLY A 106 9.29 1.16 -6.56
CA GLY A 106 9.19 1.83 -5.27
C GLY A 106 10.47 2.56 -4.87
N TYR A 107 10.76 2.54 -3.57
CA TYR A 107 11.95 3.18 -3.01
C TYR A 107 12.67 2.27 -2.02
N GLN A 108 13.91 2.60 -1.72
CA GLN A 108 14.72 1.96 -0.69
C GLN A 108 15.18 3.01 0.33
N ASP A 109 15.19 2.61 1.58
CA ASP A 109 15.74 3.38 2.69
C ASP A 109 16.72 2.52 3.51
N ALA A 110 17.12 3.01 4.69
CA ALA A 110 18.04 2.29 5.56
C ALA A 110 17.46 0.98 6.11
N ASP A 111 16.14 0.89 6.19
CA ASP A 111 15.44 -0.28 6.75
C ASP A 111 15.18 -1.36 5.69
N GLY A 112 15.06 -0.96 4.42
CA GLY A 112 14.81 -1.90 3.32
C GLY A 112 14.16 -1.27 2.10
N GLY A 113 13.65 -2.13 1.22
CA GLY A 113 12.91 -1.74 0.03
C GLY A 113 11.40 -1.79 0.25
N HIS A 114 10.70 -0.77 -0.22
CA HIS A 114 9.26 -0.62 -0.18
C HIS A 114 8.71 -0.61 -1.61
N TYR A 115 8.07 -1.69 -2.03
CA TYR A 115 7.69 -1.91 -3.41
C TYR A 115 6.18 -1.98 -3.59
N LYS A 116 5.65 -1.16 -4.51
CA LYS A 116 4.22 -1.08 -4.79
C LYS A 116 3.80 -2.20 -5.74
N VAL A 117 2.95 -3.08 -5.25
CA VAL A 117 2.35 -4.16 -6.04
C VAL A 117 0.91 -4.33 -5.55
N GLY A 118 -0.05 -3.95 -6.39
CA GLY A 118 -1.46 -4.17 -6.07
C GLY A 118 -1.78 -5.66 -6.01
N VAL A 119 -2.71 -6.01 -5.15
CA VAL A 119 -3.25 -7.36 -5.04
C VAL A 119 -4.72 -7.38 -5.41
N GLY A 120 -5.10 -8.24 -6.35
CA GLY A 120 -6.48 -8.52 -6.71
C GLY A 120 -7.00 -9.72 -5.93
N VAL A 121 -8.24 -9.63 -5.46
CA VAL A 121 -8.96 -10.74 -4.83
C VAL A 121 -10.30 -10.91 -5.52
N ARG A 122 -10.66 -12.14 -5.90
CA ARG A 122 -11.91 -12.46 -6.60
C ARG A 122 -13.12 -12.03 -5.81
N ALA A 123 -14.17 -11.62 -6.51
CA ALA A 123 -15.44 -11.16 -5.96
C ALA A 123 -15.96 -12.06 -4.83
N GLY A 124 -16.31 -11.47 -3.70
CA GLY A 124 -16.84 -12.16 -2.52
C GLY A 124 -15.88 -13.09 -1.79
N ALA A 125 -14.62 -13.22 -2.27
CA ALA A 125 -13.66 -14.09 -1.61
C ALA A 125 -13.02 -13.42 -0.39
N THR A 126 -12.74 -14.24 0.63
CA THR A 126 -11.85 -13.90 1.73
C THR A 126 -10.59 -14.73 1.61
N ALA A 127 -9.44 -14.07 1.66
CA ALA A 127 -8.14 -14.72 1.57
C ALA A 127 -7.15 -14.14 2.58
N THR A 128 -6.36 -15.01 3.21
CA THR A 128 -5.26 -14.61 4.08
C THR A 128 -3.94 -14.90 3.38
N VAL A 129 -3.09 -13.91 3.32
CA VAL A 129 -1.71 -14.01 2.80
C VAL A 129 -0.77 -13.82 3.97
N MET A 130 0.11 -14.80 4.19
CA MET A 130 1.15 -14.76 5.22
C MET A 130 2.53 -14.81 4.58
N ILE A 131 3.47 -14.07 5.15
CA ILE A 131 4.90 -14.27 4.86
C ILE A 131 5.30 -15.63 5.43
N GLY A 132 5.92 -16.47 4.62
CA GLY A 132 6.43 -17.76 5.08
C GLY A 132 7.41 -17.60 6.26
N PRO A 133 7.41 -18.54 7.22
CA PRO A 133 8.17 -18.39 8.47
C PRO A 133 9.66 -18.15 8.24
N GLU A 134 10.22 -18.68 7.16
CA GLU A 134 11.63 -18.49 6.78
C GLU A 134 11.96 -17.06 6.30
N ALA A 135 10.95 -16.26 5.97
CA ALA A 135 11.11 -14.89 5.51
C ALA A 135 10.77 -13.83 6.58
N ARG A 136 10.32 -14.25 7.74
CA ARG A 136 10.00 -13.36 8.85
C ARG A 136 11.22 -12.55 9.28
N GLY A 137 10.97 -11.29 9.66
CA GLY A 137 12.03 -10.37 10.07
C GLY A 137 12.81 -9.71 8.92
N TYR A 138 12.69 -10.19 7.68
CA TYR A 138 13.26 -9.50 6.52
C TYR A 138 12.28 -9.19 5.39
N ALA A 139 11.06 -9.73 5.42
CA ALA A 139 9.99 -9.38 4.50
C ALA A 139 8.70 -9.10 5.25
N GLY A 140 7.80 -8.35 4.61
CA GLY A 140 6.50 -8.01 5.15
C GLY A 140 5.54 -7.49 4.10
N LEU A 141 4.27 -7.47 4.45
CA LEU A 141 3.17 -6.99 3.63
C LEU A 141 2.75 -5.58 4.07
N LYS A 142 2.48 -4.70 3.10
CA LYS A 142 2.04 -3.32 3.32
C LYS A 142 0.78 -3.06 2.50
N TYR A 143 -0.35 -3.60 2.93
CA TYR A 143 -1.66 -3.39 2.32
C TYR A 143 -2.62 -2.74 3.30
N GLY A 144 -3.64 -2.06 2.77
CA GLY A 144 -4.63 -1.30 3.52
C GLY A 144 -4.39 0.20 3.42
N GLN A 145 -5.11 0.99 4.23
CA GLN A 145 -5.09 2.46 4.17
C GLN A 145 -3.73 3.09 4.29
N ALA A 146 -2.81 2.39 4.88
CA ALA A 146 -1.56 2.99 5.21
C ALA A 146 -0.40 2.27 4.55
N TRP A 147 -0.06 2.70 3.37
CA TRP A 147 1.31 2.57 2.88
C TRP A 147 2.35 3.01 3.95
N GLU A 148 1.95 3.89 4.86
CA GLU A 148 2.72 4.38 6.01
C GLU A 148 2.81 3.39 7.17
N PHE A 149 1.95 2.35 7.23
CA PHE A 149 2.00 1.36 8.29
C PHE A 149 3.28 0.53 8.25
N ARG A 150 3.68 0.09 9.41
CA ARG A 150 4.75 -0.91 9.52
C ARG A 150 4.39 -2.15 8.71
N PRO A 151 5.37 -2.77 8.05
CA PRO A 151 5.15 -4.05 7.40
C PRO A 151 4.66 -5.08 8.42
N VAL A 152 3.67 -5.88 8.05
CA VAL A 152 3.14 -6.98 8.87
C VAL A 152 3.44 -8.33 8.21
N GLU A 153 3.45 -9.39 9.01
CA GLU A 153 3.71 -10.76 8.52
C GLU A 153 2.52 -11.34 7.77
N GLY A 154 1.31 -10.79 7.95
CA GLY A 154 0.11 -11.30 7.31
C GLY A 154 -0.95 -10.26 7.09
N VAL A 155 -1.76 -10.47 6.05
CA VAL A 155 -2.92 -9.65 5.71
C VAL A 155 -4.09 -10.57 5.34
N ARG A 156 -5.26 -10.26 5.90
CA ARG A 156 -6.52 -10.91 5.54
C ARG A 156 -7.34 -9.96 4.69
N PHE A 157 -7.52 -10.32 3.43
CA PHE A 157 -8.32 -9.56 2.47
C PHE A 157 -9.74 -10.06 2.44
N ALA A 158 -10.71 -9.13 2.39
CA ALA A 158 -12.12 -9.43 2.12
C ALA A 158 -12.54 -8.59 0.90
N ALA A 159 -12.72 -9.25 -0.25
CA ALA A 159 -13.16 -8.58 -1.48
C ALA A 159 -14.62 -8.13 -1.42
N CYS A 160 -14.96 -7.15 -2.25
CA CYS A 160 -16.35 -6.75 -2.45
C CYS A 160 -17.18 -7.93 -2.97
N PRO A 161 -18.44 -8.09 -2.52
CA PRO A 161 -19.28 -9.18 -3.00
C PRO A 161 -19.61 -9.08 -4.49
N ASP A 162 -19.70 -7.84 -5.01
CA ASP A 162 -20.22 -7.56 -6.33
C ASP A 162 -19.13 -7.42 -7.42
N GLY A 163 -17.86 -7.58 -7.07
CA GLY A 163 -16.78 -7.47 -8.04
C GLY A 163 -15.40 -7.81 -7.51
N ASP A 164 -14.52 -8.19 -8.45
CA ASP A 164 -13.12 -8.41 -8.14
C ASP A 164 -12.53 -7.12 -7.56
N THR A 165 -11.77 -7.24 -6.47
CA THR A 165 -11.30 -6.08 -5.71
C THR A 165 -9.79 -6.00 -5.74
N TRP A 166 -9.27 -4.86 -6.19
CA TRP A 166 -7.85 -4.54 -6.18
C TRP A 166 -7.50 -3.67 -4.99
N PHE A 167 -6.70 -4.19 -4.10
CA PHE A 167 -6.20 -3.46 -2.94
C PHE A 167 -4.84 -2.85 -3.24
N VAL A 168 -4.70 -1.57 -2.86
CA VAL A 168 -3.43 -0.84 -2.99
C VAL A 168 -2.50 -1.27 -1.88
N GLY A 169 -1.23 -1.43 -2.24
CA GLY A 169 -0.21 -1.83 -1.27
C GLY A 169 1.02 -2.40 -1.92
N GLY A 170 1.70 -3.30 -1.21
CA GLY A 170 2.89 -3.95 -1.72
C GLY A 170 3.70 -4.71 -0.68
N PHE A 171 4.99 -4.81 -0.95
CA PHE A 171 5.94 -5.56 -0.15
C PHE A 171 6.99 -4.66 0.48
N PHE A 172 7.41 -5.04 1.67
CA PHE A 172 8.67 -4.61 2.26
C PHE A 172 9.66 -5.78 2.20
N VAL A 173 10.94 -5.50 1.92
CA VAL A 173 11.98 -6.52 1.99
C VAL A 173 13.36 -5.91 2.28
N LYS A 174 14.13 -6.56 3.13
CA LYS A 174 15.54 -6.23 3.38
C LYS A 174 16.42 -6.89 2.32
N GLY A 175 16.96 -6.08 1.41
CA GLY A 175 17.77 -6.55 0.31
C GLY A 175 16.97 -7.22 -0.81
N ARG A 176 17.64 -8.03 -1.63
CA ARG A 176 17.03 -8.78 -2.75
C ARG A 176 16.82 -10.23 -2.32
N ARG A 177 15.56 -10.70 -2.33
CA ARG A 177 15.25 -12.02 -1.76
C ARG A 177 14.10 -12.72 -2.46
N CYS A 178 14.14 -14.04 -2.37
CA CYS A 178 12.98 -14.89 -2.61
C CYS A 178 12.13 -14.91 -1.34
N VAL A 179 10.86 -14.60 -1.48
CA VAL A 179 9.91 -14.51 -0.37
C VAL A 179 8.80 -15.52 -0.57
N PRO A 180 8.69 -16.55 0.26
CA PRO A 180 7.55 -17.45 0.25
C PRO A 180 6.33 -16.76 0.84
N LEU A 181 5.18 -16.98 0.20
CA LEU A 181 3.87 -16.53 0.62
C LEU A 181 2.97 -17.74 0.80
N ASP A 182 2.37 -17.86 1.95
CA ASP A 182 1.34 -18.85 2.26
C ASP A 182 -0.03 -18.20 2.11
N VAL A 183 -0.84 -18.70 1.19
CA VAL A 183 -2.18 -18.17 0.89
C VAL A 183 -3.22 -19.19 1.29
N THR A 184 -4.15 -18.76 2.15
CA THR A 184 -5.33 -19.55 2.52
C THR A 184 -6.59 -18.79 2.15
N ALA A 185 -7.62 -19.50 1.69
CA ALA A 185 -8.91 -18.91 1.39
C ALA A 185 -10.02 -19.89 1.80
N GLU A 186 -11.21 -19.35 2.06
CA GLU A 186 -12.38 -20.18 2.38
C GLU A 186 -12.65 -21.15 1.21
N ASN A 187 -12.92 -22.41 1.56
CA ASN A 187 -13.25 -23.48 0.61
C ASN A 187 -12.16 -23.78 -0.46
N ALA A 188 -10.93 -23.35 -0.23
CA ALA A 188 -9.79 -23.64 -1.12
C ALA A 188 -8.65 -24.33 -0.37
N ARG A 189 -7.88 -25.11 -1.10
CA ARG A 189 -6.65 -25.67 -0.52
C ARG A 189 -5.62 -24.55 -0.31
N PRO A 190 -4.87 -24.57 0.79
CA PRO A 190 -3.73 -23.67 0.97
C PRO A 190 -2.77 -23.77 -0.20
N VAL A 191 -2.28 -22.63 -0.65
CA VAL A 191 -1.32 -22.52 -1.75
C VAL A 191 -0.10 -21.79 -1.25
N ARG A 192 1.09 -22.38 -1.51
CA ARG A 192 2.36 -21.69 -1.31
C ARG A 192 2.93 -21.27 -2.64
N VAL A 193 3.36 -20.00 -2.73
CA VAL A 193 4.10 -19.45 -3.86
C VAL A 193 5.38 -18.79 -3.36
N VAL A 194 6.45 -18.87 -4.17
CA VAL A 194 7.69 -18.15 -3.85
C VAL A 194 7.85 -17.03 -4.86
N VAL A 195 7.88 -15.80 -4.37
CA VAL A 195 8.02 -14.61 -5.21
C VAL A 195 9.44 -14.06 -5.12
N SER A 196 9.97 -13.62 -6.25
CA SER A 196 11.28 -12.96 -6.30
C SER A 196 11.09 -11.47 -6.16
N LEU A 197 11.70 -10.90 -5.13
CA LEU A 197 11.85 -9.46 -4.98
C LEU A 197 13.30 -9.10 -5.35
N PHE A 198 13.54 -9.03 -6.68
CA PHE A 198 14.83 -8.69 -7.31
C PHE A 198 15.98 -9.67 -7.05
N ALA A 199 15.68 -10.89 -6.64
CA ALA A 199 16.68 -11.92 -6.31
C ALA A 199 17.08 -12.80 -7.49
N GLY A 200 16.55 -12.54 -8.69
CA GLY A 200 16.63 -13.49 -9.80
C GLY A 200 15.62 -14.64 -9.65
N PRO A 201 15.75 -15.72 -10.43
CA PRO A 201 14.87 -16.88 -10.31
C PRO A 201 14.95 -17.50 -8.91
N CYS A 202 13.79 -17.77 -8.31
CA CYS A 202 13.69 -18.44 -7.02
C CYS A 202 13.59 -19.96 -7.20
N PRO A 203 14.14 -20.77 -6.27
CA PRO A 203 13.85 -22.19 -6.23
C PRO A 203 12.35 -22.41 -6.00
N GLY A 204 11.76 -23.35 -6.74
CA GLY A 204 10.37 -23.77 -6.57
C GLY A 204 10.16 -24.72 -5.39
#